data_a6a97d666a76e18f783398c5ebc705cf
#
_entry.id   a6a97d666a76e18f783398c5ebc705cf
#
_cell.length_a   1.000
_cell.length_b   1.000
_cell.length_c   1.000
_cell.angle_alpha   90.00
_cell.angle_beta   90.00
_cell.angle_gamma   90.00
#
_symmetry.space_group_name_H-M   'P 1'
#
loop_
_entity.id
_entity.type
_entity.pdbx_description
1 polymer ?
#
loop_
_entity_poly.entity_id
_entity_poly.type
_entity_poly.pdbx_seq_one_letter_code
_entity_poly.pdbx_strand_id
1 'polypeptide(L)'
;MSEIDRTVPVKRPTFYQVTDVLSKLVCGIYVGFENASWLAAGLAVRNVVQDKVEFCRRYGVIITPDEWPVEGVLPARFMCDRGEWEGYDATSFVEKSTVTVEVAAPFRGDQKGSTEKKFDQFHQLLRTQLDGMIEKKQRERGDRDYRRDAILTLPEVTACVIHVALFLNNANKLEDYPRTREMVAERVRAVPIGLWNWCRERGMDELSRASVPQIEFAMLPVGKATVHKFGYEFRGLYYKPKGAGQMKVFDRARQDGVSKVDVSYDLLWTSRIWLHDTTDAAKHVVLQLTDRSIAHAGISFEDWAALRRDDRVDTASRREARHAGLKKATDPMRAINDAARKERPEPLSAGQSQGTKADGHDARSRERAGRERSYRPAKDVAPLTEAVAEPARKPATTPREDRDTDFMNG
;
A
#
# COMPACT_ATOMS: atom_id res chain seq x y z
N MET A 1 -13.73 11.93 10.68
CA MET A 1 -14.59 11.87 9.47
C MET A 1 -13.72 11.59 8.26
N SER A 2 -14.29 11.05 7.20
CA SER A 2 -13.58 10.88 5.92
C SER A 2 -13.22 12.24 5.32
N GLU A 3 -12.05 12.34 4.67
CA GLU A 3 -11.65 13.55 3.91
C GLU A 3 -12.46 13.73 2.62
N ILE A 4 -12.95 12.61 2.06
CA ILE A 4 -13.73 12.61 0.82
C ILE A 4 -15.20 12.95 1.10
N ASP A 5 -15.74 12.39 2.19
CA ASP A 5 -17.14 12.57 2.59
C ASP A 5 -17.24 12.73 4.10
N ARG A 6 -17.44 13.95 4.56
CA ARG A 6 -17.56 14.29 5.99
C ARG A 6 -18.79 13.72 6.68
N THR A 7 -19.70 13.05 5.97
CA THR A 7 -20.83 12.33 6.57
C THR A 7 -20.46 10.92 7.02
N VAL A 8 -19.33 10.40 6.52
CA VAL A 8 -18.86 9.03 6.80
C VAL A 8 -17.87 9.04 7.96
N PRO A 9 -18.20 8.44 9.12
CA PRO A 9 -17.25 8.28 10.21
C PRO A 9 -16.21 7.22 9.87
N VAL A 10 -14.93 7.58 10.02
CA VAL A 10 -13.78 6.66 9.87
C VAL A 10 -13.37 6.13 11.24
N LYS A 11 -12.49 5.12 11.24
CA LYS A 11 -11.94 4.54 12.48
C LYS A 11 -11.21 5.60 13.31
N ARG A 12 -11.04 5.32 14.61
CA ARG A 12 -10.19 6.09 15.50
C ARG A 12 -8.76 6.07 14.98
N PRO A 13 -8.08 7.23 14.83
CA PRO A 13 -6.68 7.27 14.44
C PRO A 13 -5.78 6.74 15.56
N THR A 14 -4.66 6.14 15.17
CA THR A 14 -3.55 5.77 16.04
C THR A 14 -2.60 6.95 16.14
N PHE A 15 -2.09 7.23 17.34
CA PHE A 15 -1.14 8.31 17.60
C PHE A 15 0.14 7.73 18.19
N TYR A 16 1.27 8.11 17.61
CA TYR A 16 2.62 7.83 18.08
C TYR A 16 3.38 9.11 18.33
N GLN A 17 4.21 9.08 19.37
CA GLN A 17 5.14 10.16 19.69
C GLN A 17 6.52 9.62 20.04
N VAL A 18 7.54 10.37 19.66
CA VAL A 18 8.93 10.18 20.08
C VAL A 18 9.30 11.32 21.01
N THR A 19 9.72 10.99 22.23
CA THR A 19 10.04 12.00 23.26
C THR A 19 11.48 11.80 23.72
N ASP A 20 12.24 12.88 23.79
CA ASP A 20 13.57 12.85 24.37
C ASP A 20 13.52 12.58 25.88
N VAL A 21 14.35 11.64 26.33
CA VAL A 21 14.32 11.20 27.74
C VAL A 21 14.80 12.30 28.68
N LEU A 22 15.76 13.10 28.28
CA LEU A 22 16.36 14.12 29.14
C LEU A 22 15.52 15.40 29.16
N SER A 23 15.34 16.05 28.03
CA SER A 23 14.61 17.32 27.92
C SER A 23 13.10 17.17 28.01
N LYS A 24 12.57 15.96 27.83
CA LYS A 24 11.12 15.70 27.67
C LYS A 24 10.52 16.37 26.41
N LEU A 25 11.34 16.76 25.46
CA LEU A 25 10.89 17.35 24.21
C LEU A 25 10.19 16.29 23.35
N VAL A 26 9.05 16.62 22.78
CA VAL A 26 8.41 15.81 21.74
C VAL A 26 9.19 16.04 20.44
N CYS A 27 9.99 15.04 20.05
CA CYS A 27 10.88 15.12 18.89
C CYS A 27 10.19 14.76 17.57
N GLY A 28 9.20 13.87 17.62
CA GLY A 28 8.46 13.44 16.45
C GLY A 28 7.09 12.92 16.81
N ILE A 29 6.16 12.99 15.86
CA ILE A 29 4.78 12.51 15.97
C ILE A 29 4.35 11.81 14.70
N TYR A 30 3.39 10.90 14.85
CA TYR A 30 2.65 10.31 13.74
C TYR A 30 1.18 10.11 14.13
N VAL A 31 0.27 10.45 13.22
CA VAL A 31 -1.18 10.23 13.34
C VAL A 31 -1.67 9.54 12.07
N GLY A 32 -2.28 8.36 12.19
CA GLY A 32 -2.73 7.57 11.04
C GLY A 32 -3.81 6.57 11.39
N PHE A 33 -4.29 5.82 10.41
CA PHE A 33 -5.32 4.80 10.59
C PHE A 33 -4.76 3.37 10.68
N GLU A 34 -3.45 3.24 10.61
CA GLU A 34 -2.77 1.96 10.77
C GLU A 34 -2.99 1.42 12.19
N ASN A 35 -3.07 0.11 12.32
CA ASN A 35 -3.03 -0.51 13.62
C ASN A 35 -1.69 -0.23 14.30
N ALA A 36 -1.66 -0.30 15.63
CA ALA A 36 -0.42 -0.26 16.40
C ALA A 36 0.58 -1.27 15.81
N SER A 37 1.69 -0.78 15.28
CA SER A 37 2.61 -1.58 14.47
C SER A 37 3.98 -0.90 14.36
N TRP A 38 4.99 -1.70 14.01
CA TRP A 38 6.30 -1.23 13.60
C TRP A 38 6.27 -0.08 12.59
N LEU A 39 5.42 -0.19 11.55
CA LEU A 39 5.31 0.86 10.52
C LEU A 39 4.92 2.20 11.13
N ALA A 40 3.90 2.23 11.97
CA ALA A 40 3.41 3.48 12.58
C ALA A 40 4.46 4.09 13.52
N ALA A 41 5.17 3.26 14.31
CA ALA A 41 6.31 3.69 15.11
C ALA A 41 7.44 4.25 14.22
N GLY A 42 7.76 3.57 13.11
CA GLY A 42 8.75 4.00 12.13
C GLY A 42 8.42 5.36 11.50
N LEU A 43 7.15 5.62 11.22
CA LEU A 43 6.70 6.91 10.68
C LEU A 43 6.86 8.05 11.71
N ALA A 44 6.69 7.77 13.01
CA ALA A 44 7.00 8.74 14.06
C ALA A 44 8.51 9.03 14.15
N VAL A 45 9.36 8.00 14.03
CA VAL A 45 10.83 8.17 13.97
C VAL A 45 11.26 8.93 12.71
N ARG A 46 10.65 8.62 11.56
CA ARG A 46 10.87 9.41 10.33
C ARG A 46 10.57 10.89 10.54
N ASN A 47 9.51 11.21 11.27
CA ASN A 47 9.17 12.59 11.58
C ASN A 47 10.21 13.27 12.49
N VAL A 48 10.98 12.54 13.32
CA VAL A 48 12.10 13.12 14.09
C VAL A 48 13.12 13.78 13.17
N VAL A 49 13.45 13.14 12.05
CA VAL A 49 14.47 13.60 11.10
C VAL A 49 13.93 14.63 10.10
N GLN A 50 12.63 14.67 9.91
CA GLN A 50 11.97 15.51 8.92
C GLN A 50 12.02 17.00 9.32
N ASP A 51 12.16 17.89 8.32
CA ASP A 51 11.96 19.35 8.46
C ASP A 51 10.58 19.63 9.09
N LYS A 52 10.61 20.25 10.28
CA LYS A 52 9.40 20.52 11.05
C LYS A 52 8.58 21.67 10.49
N VAL A 53 9.23 22.67 9.87
CA VAL A 53 8.53 23.80 9.25
C VAL A 53 7.71 23.32 8.07
N GLU A 54 8.31 22.48 7.22
CA GLU A 54 7.59 21.93 6.09
C GLU A 54 6.52 20.93 6.53
N PHE A 55 6.82 20.07 7.52
CA PHE A 55 5.85 19.15 8.08
C PHE A 55 4.60 19.88 8.60
N CYS A 56 4.77 20.91 9.44
CA CYS A 56 3.67 21.67 10.01
C CYS A 56 2.87 22.42 8.92
N ARG A 57 3.56 22.98 7.93
CA ARG A 57 2.91 23.68 6.81
C ARG A 57 1.93 22.79 6.03
N ARG A 58 2.20 21.51 5.88
CA ARG A 58 1.28 20.56 5.22
C ARG A 58 -0.08 20.45 5.91
N TYR A 59 -0.11 20.71 7.21
CA TYR A 59 -1.32 20.71 8.02
C TYR A 59 -1.84 22.11 8.34
N GLY A 60 -1.36 23.14 7.63
CA GLY A 60 -1.80 24.52 7.83
C GLY A 60 -1.25 25.20 9.07
N VAL A 61 -0.27 24.60 9.76
CA VAL A 61 0.38 25.17 10.95
C VAL A 61 1.69 25.83 10.55
N ILE A 62 1.81 27.13 10.84
CA ILE A 62 3.00 27.92 10.52
C ILE A 62 3.85 28.03 11.78
N ILE A 63 5.10 27.63 11.70
CA ILE A 63 6.10 27.70 12.78
C ILE A 63 7.43 28.24 12.27
N THR A 64 8.27 28.72 13.21
CA THR A 64 9.68 28.98 12.96
C THR A 64 10.53 27.76 13.33
N PRO A 65 11.76 27.61 12.79
CA PRO A 65 12.64 26.50 13.14
C PRO A 65 12.91 26.38 14.65
N ASP A 66 12.97 27.50 15.36
CA ASP A 66 13.25 27.55 16.79
C ASP A 66 12.10 27.01 17.65
N GLU A 67 10.87 26.94 17.13
CA GLU A 67 9.72 26.41 17.89
C GLU A 67 9.69 24.89 17.95
N TRP A 68 10.40 24.22 17.02
CA TRP A 68 10.57 22.76 17.04
C TRP A 68 11.94 22.37 16.46
N PRO A 69 13.06 22.58 17.20
CA PRO A 69 14.42 22.51 16.67
C PRO A 69 14.95 21.07 16.57
N VAL A 70 14.13 20.15 16.04
CA VAL A 70 14.50 18.75 15.85
C VAL A 70 14.39 18.42 14.38
N GLU A 71 15.54 18.38 13.71
CA GLU A 71 15.63 18.09 12.29
C GLU A 71 17.00 17.45 11.98
N GLY A 72 17.02 16.52 11.02
CA GLY A 72 18.26 15.93 10.51
C GLY A 72 19.10 15.18 11.54
N VAL A 73 18.51 14.78 12.67
CA VAL A 73 19.19 14.08 13.77
C VAL A 73 18.44 12.86 14.23
N LEU A 74 19.19 11.85 14.69
CA LEU A 74 18.67 10.62 15.23
C LEU A 74 19.42 10.28 16.52
N PRO A 75 18.74 9.85 17.61
CA PRO A 75 19.40 9.49 18.86
C PRO A 75 20.18 8.18 18.69
N ALA A 76 21.23 8.01 19.51
CA ALA A 76 21.99 6.76 19.55
C ALA A 76 21.15 5.58 20.06
N ARG A 77 20.13 5.83 20.89
CA ARG A 77 19.29 4.80 21.51
C ARG A 77 17.82 5.17 21.49
N PHE A 78 16.98 4.19 21.15
CA PHE A 78 15.53 4.26 21.33
C PHE A 78 15.09 3.28 22.41
N MET A 79 14.21 3.73 23.29
CA MET A 79 13.51 2.87 24.23
C MET A 79 12.06 2.71 23.74
N CYS A 80 11.61 1.47 23.59
CA CYS A 80 10.29 1.14 23.02
C CYS A 80 9.58 0.09 23.83
N ASP A 81 8.27 -0.01 23.63
CA ASP A 81 7.48 -1.10 24.18
C ASP A 81 7.74 -2.42 23.44
N ARG A 82 7.69 -3.51 24.21
CA ARG A 82 8.00 -4.85 23.72
C ARG A 82 7.16 -5.28 22.52
N GLY A 83 5.87 -4.96 22.49
CA GLY A 83 4.94 -5.46 21.49
C GLY A 83 5.11 -4.88 20.08
N GLU A 84 5.75 -3.72 19.93
CA GLU A 84 5.85 -3.03 18.64
C GLU A 84 7.21 -3.23 17.97
N TRP A 85 8.25 -3.49 18.78
CA TRP A 85 9.64 -3.58 18.32
C TRP A 85 10.26 -4.97 18.54
N GLU A 86 9.46 -5.99 18.82
CA GLU A 86 9.91 -7.38 18.84
C GLU A 86 9.83 -7.97 17.42
N GLY A 87 10.95 -8.50 16.94
CA GLY A 87 11.00 -9.29 15.72
C GLY A 87 12.05 -8.84 14.71
N TYR A 88 11.91 -9.38 13.51
CA TYR A 88 12.87 -9.21 12.41
C TYR A 88 13.03 -7.75 11.97
N ASP A 89 11.97 -6.96 12.03
CA ASP A 89 11.99 -5.57 11.56
C ASP A 89 12.82 -4.66 12.47
N ALA A 90 12.78 -4.88 13.79
CA ALA A 90 13.63 -4.16 14.75
C ALA A 90 15.13 -4.49 14.55
N THR A 91 15.44 -5.76 14.34
CA THR A 91 16.82 -6.21 14.02
C THR A 91 17.30 -5.57 12.72
N SER A 92 16.48 -5.57 11.67
CA SER A 92 16.80 -4.95 10.39
C SER A 92 17.04 -3.44 10.52
N PHE A 93 16.29 -2.75 11.38
CA PHE A 93 16.52 -1.33 11.65
C PHE A 93 17.88 -1.08 12.30
N VAL A 94 18.21 -1.84 13.35
CA VAL A 94 19.52 -1.75 14.03
C VAL A 94 20.67 -2.01 13.06
N GLU A 95 20.57 -3.01 12.20
CA GLU A 95 21.60 -3.35 11.19
C GLU A 95 21.80 -2.24 10.14
N LYS A 96 20.74 -1.53 9.76
CA LYS A 96 20.75 -0.47 8.73
C LYS A 96 21.02 0.93 9.30
N SER A 97 20.85 1.11 10.59
CA SER A 97 21.07 2.38 11.29
C SER A 97 22.15 2.19 12.34
N THR A 98 22.76 3.28 12.78
CA THR A 98 23.71 3.27 13.90
C THR A 98 23.02 3.31 15.26
N VAL A 99 21.70 3.14 15.30
CA VAL A 99 20.86 3.29 16.49
C VAL A 99 20.68 1.95 17.18
N THR A 100 20.81 1.93 18.50
CA THR A 100 20.45 0.79 19.32
C THR A 100 18.99 0.88 19.76
N VAL A 101 18.25 -0.20 19.66
CA VAL A 101 16.89 -0.29 20.17
C VAL A 101 16.89 -1.08 21.47
N GLU A 102 16.49 -0.43 22.56
CA GLU A 102 16.33 -1.02 23.88
C GLU A 102 14.85 -1.29 24.14
N VAL A 103 14.50 -2.55 24.32
CA VAL A 103 13.13 -2.92 24.68
C VAL A 103 12.97 -2.80 26.19
N ALA A 104 12.03 -1.98 26.63
CA ALA A 104 11.79 -1.79 28.07
C ALA A 104 11.43 -3.12 28.74
N ALA A 105 12.09 -3.40 29.88
CA ALA A 105 11.82 -4.60 30.64
C ALA A 105 10.36 -4.63 31.13
N PRO A 106 9.70 -5.80 31.12
CA PRO A 106 8.34 -5.93 31.63
C PRO A 106 8.27 -5.43 33.10
N PHE A 107 7.18 -4.75 33.41
CA PHE A 107 6.90 -4.23 34.78
C PHE A 107 7.86 -3.15 35.31
N ARG A 108 8.69 -2.54 34.48
CA ARG A 108 9.55 -1.40 34.85
C ARG A 108 8.84 -0.08 34.50
N GLY A 109 7.81 0.26 35.28
CA GLY A 109 7.06 1.53 35.15
C GLY A 109 7.92 2.79 35.40
N ASP A 110 9.02 2.67 36.15
CA ASP A 110 10.01 3.74 36.34
C ASP A 110 10.65 4.21 35.01
N GLN A 111 10.88 3.31 34.09
CA GLN A 111 11.44 3.62 32.74
C GLN A 111 10.41 4.21 31.79
N LYS A 112 9.13 3.86 31.94
CA LYS A 112 8.04 4.28 31.08
C LYS A 112 7.28 5.52 31.57
N GLY A 113 7.34 5.82 32.85
CA GLY A 113 6.49 6.82 33.51
C GLY A 113 6.54 8.21 32.87
N SER A 114 7.65 8.60 32.24
CA SER A 114 7.76 9.89 31.54
C SER A 114 7.01 9.90 30.21
N THR A 115 7.02 8.79 29.47
CA THR A 115 6.32 8.66 28.18
C THR A 115 4.82 8.52 28.39
N GLU A 116 4.40 7.70 29.36
CA GLU A 116 2.98 7.56 29.74
C GLU A 116 2.38 8.90 30.20
N LYS A 117 3.08 9.66 31.07
CA LYS A 117 2.64 11.01 31.48
C LYS A 117 2.47 11.95 30.28
N LYS A 118 3.37 11.89 29.29
CA LYS A 118 3.24 12.70 28.07
C LYS A 118 2.03 12.30 27.24
N PHE A 119 1.76 11.01 27.08
CA PHE A 119 0.55 10.54 26.42
C PHE A 119 -0.72 11.01 27.12
N ASP A 120 -0.74 10.94 28.45
CA ASP A 120 -1.87 11.42 29.23
C ASP A 120 -2.05 12.93 29.09
N GLN A 121 -0.98 13.73 29.05
CA GLN A 121 -1.04 15.18 28.80
C GLN A 121 -1.61 15.48 27.41
N PHE A 122 -1.14 14.80 26.35
CA PHE A 122 -1.71 14.94 25.02
C PHE A 122 -3.20 14.60 25.02
N HIS A 123 -3.56 13.47 25.59
CA HIS A 123 -4.94 13.01 25.63
C HIS A 123 -5.83 13.97 26.41
N GLN A 124 -5.36 14.49 27.53
CA GLN A 124 -6.10 15.45 28.36
C GLN A 124 -6.34 16.77 27.63
N LEU A 125 -5.30 17.32 26.96
CA LEU A 125 -5.43 18.58 26.21
C LEU A 125 -6.35 18.41 25.01
N LEU A 126 -6.19 17.35 24.23
CA LEU A 126 -7.06 17.08 23.07
C LEU A 126 -8.51 16.85 23.50
N ARG A 127 -8.74 16.14 24.60
CA ARG A 127 -10.07 15.84 25.13
C ARG A 127 -10.86 17.09 25.53
N THR A 128 -10.16 18.10 26.06
CA THR A 128 -10.82 19.34 26.47
C THR A 128 -11.17 20.26 25.31
N GLN A 129 -10.59 20.03 24.12
CA GLN A 129 -10.71 20.92 22.97
C GLN A 129 -11.40 20.29 21.76
N LEU A 130 -11.48 18.95 21.69
CA LEU A 130 -12.00 18.26 20.51
C LEU A 130 -13.30 17.54 20.81
N ASP A 131 -14.29 17.76 19.95
CA ASP A 131 -15.54 17.01 19.96
C ASP A 131 -15.31 15.57 19.44
N GLY A 132 -16.08 14.63 19.98
CA GLY A 132 -16.02 13.23 19.54
C GLY A 132 -14.85 12.41 20.06
N MET A 133 -14.07 12.93 21.01
CA MET A 133 -13.06 12.15 21.72
C MET A 133 -13.69 11.07 22.59
N ILE A 134 -13.23 9.81 22.42
CA ILE A 134 -13.74 8.66 23.18
C ILE A 134 -13.13 8.67 24.57
N GLU A 135 -13.99 8.69 25.61
CA GLU A 135 -13.55 8.54 27.00
C GLU A 135 -13.19 7.08 27.33
N LYS A 136 -12.22 6.91 28.26
CA LYS A 136 -11.81 5.57 28.75
C LYS A 136 -12.88 4.84 29.56
N LYS A 137 -14.01 5.46 29.87
CA LYS A 137 -15.09 4.83 30.65
C LYS A 137 -15.69 3.66 29.89
N GLN A 138 -15.95 2.56 30.62
CA GLN A 138 -16.69 1.43 30.07
C GLN A 138 -18.06 1.94 29.54
N ARG A 139 -18.38 1.52 28.34
CA ARG A 139 -19.62 1.87 27.65
C ARG A 139 -20.79 1.23 28.41
N GLU A 140 -21.58 2.03 29.07
CA GLU A 140 -22.83 1.57 29.67
C GLU A 140 -23.96 1.53 28.62
N ARG A 141 -24.95 0.68 28.85
CA ARG A 141 -26.08 0.52 27.92
C ARG A 141 -26.91 1.80 27.97
N GLY A 142 -26.86 2.61 26.89
CA GLY A 142 -27.53 3.91 26.80
C GLY A 142 -26.61 5.11 26.64
N ASP A 143 -25.29 4.91 26.68
CA ASP A 143 -24.32 5.98 26.44
C ASP A 143 -24.44 6.55 25.02
N ARG A 144 -24.15 7.84 24.92
CA ARG A 144 -24.12 8.58 23.65
C ARG A 144 -23.15 7.94 22.67
N ASP A 145 -23.55 7.80 21.40
CA ASP A 145 -22.69 7.29 20.35
C ASP A 145 -21.71 8.39 19.89
N TYR A 146 -20.47 8.34 20.39
CA TYR A 146 -19.38 9.27 20.08
C TYR A 146 -19.09 9.40 18.57
N ARG A 147 -19.53 8.45 17.73
CA ARG A 147 -19.41 8.54 16.28
C ARG A 147 -20.21 9.69 15.70
N ARG A 148 -21.29 10.08 16.37
CA ARG A 148 -22.13 11.21 15.96
C ARG A 148 -21.51 12.56 16.27
N ASP A 149 -20.58 12.60 17.21
CA ASP A 149 -19.88 13.81 17.64
C ASP A 149 -18.55 14.01 16.92
N ALA A 150 -18.10 13.01 16.16
CA ALA A 150 -16.88 13.14 15.36
C ALA A 150 -17.12 14.12 14.21
N ILE A 151 -16.31 15.17 14.12
CA ILE A 151 -16.42 16.20 13.06
C ILE A 151 -15.11 16.37 12.29
N LEU A 152 -13.97 15.99 12.88
CA LEU A 152 -12.64 16.24 12.33
C LEU A 152 -12.19 15.15 11.36
N THR A 153 -11.51 15.58 10.30
CA THR A 153 -10.76 14.71 9.39
C THR A 153 -9.37 14.39 9.96
N LEU A 154 -8.66 13.42 9.38
CA LEU A 154 -7.31 13.04 9.83
C LEU A 154 -6.30 14.21 9.77
N PRO A 155 -6.22 15.02 8.70
CA PRO A 155 -5.36 16.20 8.68
C PRO A 155 -5.68 17.22 9.77
N GLU A 156 -6.96 17.45 10.05
CA GLU A 156 -7.39 18.37 11.12
C GLU A 156 -7.02 17.85 12.51
N VAL A 157 -7.19 16.53 12.76
CA VAL A 157 -6.70 15.91 14.00
C VAL A 157 -5.19 16.04 14.10
N THR A 158 -4.46 15.84 13.01
CA THR A 158 -3.00 15.98 12.98
C THR A 158 -2.58 17.41 13.29
N ALA A 159 -3.25 18.42 12.74
CA ALA A 159 -3.01 19.83 13.07
C ALA A 159 -3.22 20.12 14.56
N CYS A 160 -4.28 19.59 15.16
CA CYS A 160 -4.53 19.72 16.61
C CYS A 160 -3.40 19.08 17.44
N VAL A 161 -2.94 17.88 17.04
CA VAL A 161 -1.81 17.19 17.69
C VAL A 161 -0.52 18.01 17.57
N ILE A 162 -0.26 18.63 16.43
CA ILE A 162 0.88 19.55 16.23
C ILE A 162 0.81 20.73 17.21
N HIS A 163 -0.35 21.38 17.34
CA HIS A 163 -0.52 22.49 18.29
C HIS A 163 -0.28 22.07 19.74
N VAL A 164 -0.73 20.88 20.13
CA VAL A 164 -0.45 20.33 21.47
C VAL A 164 1.04 20.03 21.64
N ALA A 165 1.71 19.47 20.64
CA ALA A 165 3.16 19.24 20.69
C ALA A 165 3.94 20.55 20.85
N LEU A 166 3.59 21.58 20.10
CA LEU A 166 4.19 22.91 20.22
C LEU A 166 3.97 23.53 21.60
N PHE A 167 2.77 23.43 22.17
CA PHE A 167 2.49 23.89 23.52
C PHE A 167 3.33 23.13 24.55
N LEU A 168 3.36 21.80 24.47
CA LEU A 168 4.13 20.97 25.39
C LEU A 168 5.64 21.23 25.31
N ASN A 169 6.15 21.51 24.12
CA ASN A 169 7.57 21.81 23.91
C ASN A 169 7.96 23.20 24.39
N ASN A 170 7.14 24.23 24.13
CA ASN A 170 7.55 25.62 24.30
C ASN A 170 7.02 26.30 25.56
N ALA A 171 5.85 25.89 26.07
CA ALA A 171 5.17 26.58 27.17
C ALA A 171 4.97 25.72 28.42
N ASN A 172 4.96 24.39 28.31
CA ASN A 172 4.69 23.51 29.43
C ASN A 172 5.88 23.42 30.37
N LYS A 173 5.80 24.08 31.52
CA LYS A 173 6.83 24.03 32.56
C LYS A 173 6.83 22.64 33.22
N LEU A 174 8.02 22.08 33.36
CA LEU A 174 8.27 20.82 34.08
C LEU A 174 8.51 21.14 35.55
N GLU A 175 7.49 20.98 36.41
CA GLU A 175 7.52 21.42 37.79
C GLU A 175 8.57 20.70 38.62
N ASP A 176 8.67 19.37 38.53
CA ASP A 176 9.58 18.54 39.32
C ASP A 176 10.87 18.17 38.54
N TYR A 177 11.28 18.97 37.56
CA TYR A 177 12.48 18.64 36.81
C TYR A 177 13.75 18.84 37.64
N PRO A 178 14.61 17.82 37.80
CA PRO A 178 15.82 17.89 38.61
C PRO A 178 16.91 18.68 37.88
N ARG A 179 16.90 20.03 38.02
CA ARG A 179 17.92 20.89 37.42
C ARG A 179 19.25 20.74 38.15
N THR A 180 20.34 20.61 37.41
CA THR A 180 21.70 20.64 37.92
C THR A 180 22.06 22.02 38.46
N ARG A 181 23.15 22.11 39.25
CA ARG A 181 23.66 23.41 39.73
C ARG A 181 24.00 24.35 38.58
N GLU A 182 24.52 23.84 37.49
CA GLU A 182 24.86 24.57 36.26
C GLU A 182 23.61 25.14 35.61
N MET A 183 22.57 24.31 35.42
CA MET A 183 21.29 24.75 34.87
C MET A 183 20.65 25.87 35.71
N VAL A 184 20.82 25.81 37.05
CA VAL A 184 20.31 26.87 37.94
C VAL A 184 21.14 28.15 37.80
N ALA A 185 22.47 28.02 37.80
CA ALA A 185 23.39 29.17 37.64
C ALA A 185 23.16 29.92 36.31
N GLU A 186 22.90 29.17 35.24
CA GLU A 186 22.64 29.74 33.90
C GLU A 186 21.17 30.07 33.67
N ARG A 187 20.33 29.97 34.70
CA ARG A 187 18.89 30.28 34.63
C ARG A 187 18.14 29.52 33.54
N VAL A 188 18.54 28.25 33.29
CA VAL A 188 17.89 27.44 32.29
C VAL A 188 16.41 27.25 32.65
N ARG A 189 15.53 27.59 31.73
CA ARG A 189 14.10 27.42 31.94
C ARG A 189 13.77 25.92 31.91
N ALA A 190 13.04 25.43 32.92
CA ALA A 190 12.57 24.03 32.97
C ALA A 190 11.36 23.82 32.04
N VAL A 191 11.52 24.15 30.77
CA VAL A 191 10.61 23.81 29.67
C VAL A 191 11.35 22.92 28.68
N PRO A 192 10.69 21.98 28.00
CA PRO A 192 11.35 21.01 27.11
C PRO A 192 12.34 21.63 26.13
N ILE A 193 11.93 22.68 25.43
CA ILE A 193 12.78 23.34 24.44
C ILE A 193 14.01 24.03 25.08
N GLY A 194 13.84 24.62 26.24
CA GLY A 194 14.96 25.25 26.95
C GLY A 194 16.00 24.23 27.40
N LEU A 195 15.56 23.07 27.88
CA LEU A 195 16.45 21.96 28.26
C LEU A 195 17.12 21.31 27.04
N TRP A 196 16.39 21.12 25.97
CA TRP A 196 16.91 20.61 24.70
C TRP A 196 18.04 21.48 24.16
N ASN A 197 17.80 22.79 24.02
CA ASN A 197 18.80 23.73 23.52
C ASN A 197 20.04 23.78 24.41
N TRP A 198 19.86 23.79 25.74
CA TRP A 198 20.95 23.79 26.70
C TRP A 198 21.84 22.54 26.58
N CYS A 199 21.23 21.36 26.39
CA CYS A 199 21.96 20.11 26.18
C CYS A 199 22.71 20.10 24.85
N ARG A 200 22.07 20.57 23.79
CA ARG A 200 22.66 20.67 22.45
C ARG A 200 23.88 21.57 22.40
N GLU A 201 23.79 22.74 23.02
CA GLU A 201 24.89 23.69 23.07
C GLU A 201 26.12 23.14 23.79
N ARG A 202 25.96 22.18 24.69
CA ARG A 202 27.03 21.53 25.45
C ARG A 202 27.49 20.19 24.89
N GLY A 203 26.90 19.75 23.80
CA GLY A 203 27.21 18.44 23.23
C GLY A 203 26.91 17.29 24.18
N MET A 204 25.91 17.44 25.04
CA MET A 204 25.47 16.39 25.99
C MET A 204 24.50 15.41 25.35
N ASP A 205 24.20 15.60 24.09
CA ASP A 205 23.32 14.75 23.32
C ASP A 205 24.13 13.68 22.57
N GLU A 206 23.65 12.47 22.58
CA GLU A 206 24.16 11.37 21.75
C GLU A 206 23.38 11.32 20.42
N LEU A 207 23.41 12.42 19.66
CA LEU A 207 22.69 12.54 18.39
C LEU A 207 23.65 12.37 17.21
N SER A 208 23.24 11.60 16.22
CA SER A 208 23.91 11.46 14.94
C SER A 208 23.12 12.16 13.82
N ARG A 209 23.83 12.60 12.76
CA ARG A 209 23.15 13.14 11.57
C ARG A 209 22.44 12.02 10.82
N ALA A 210 21.22 12.27 10.41
CA ALA A 210 20.42 11.35 9.62
C ALA A 210 19.59 12.12 8.58
N SER A 211 19.30 11.48 7.47
CA SER A 211 18.41 12.01 6.43
C SER A 211 17.11 11.20 6.36
N VAL A 212 16.04 11.82 5.90
CA VAL A 212 14.75 11.14 5.73
C VAL A 212 14.87 9.88 4.86
N PRO A 213 15.55 9.88 3.69
CA PRO A 213 15.71 8.68 2.89
C PRO A 213 16.44 7.52 3.61
N GLN A 214 17.44 7.85 4.45
CA GLN A 214 18.14 6.83 5.24
C GLN A 214 17.21 6.18 6.26
N ILE A 215 16.41 6.97 6.96
CA ILE A 215 15.46 6.46 7.93
C ILE A 215 14.33 5.69 7.25
N GLU A 216 13.79 6.20 6.14
CA GLU A 216 12.81 5.48 5.34
C GLU A 216 13.33 4.09 4.96
N PHE A 217 14.56 4.00 4.47
CA PHE A 217 15.16 2.71 4.14
C PHE A 217 15.38 1.82 5.38
N ALA A 218 15.91 2.38 6.47
CA ALA A 218 16.15 1.63 7.71
C ALA A 218 14.86 1.08 8.32
N MET A 219 13.78 1.85 8.24
CA MET A 219 12.46 1.50 8.78
C MET A 219 11.62 0.60 7.88
N LEU A 220 12.03 0.40 6.62
CA LEU A 220 11.27 -0.45 5.72
C LEU A 220 11.29 -1.91 6.18
N PRO A 221 10.12 -2.55 6.25
CA PRO A 221 10.04 -3.98 6.50
C PRO A 221 10.77 -4.77 5.42
N VAL A 222 11.28 -5.93 5.79
CA VAL A 222 11.97 -6.83 4.88
C VAL A 222 11.07 -7.98 4.48
N GLY A 223 11.14 -8.35 3.22
CA GLY A 223 10.43 -9.49 2.65
C GLY A 223 11.29 -10.23 1.64
N LYS A 224 10.83 -11.41 1.23
CA LYS A 224 11.53 -12.23 0.23
C LYS A 224 10.87 -12.08 -1.13
N ALA A 225 11.62 -11.56 -2.10
CA ALA A 225 11.25 -11.55 -3.51
C ALA A 225 11.80 -12.79 -4.22
N THR A 226 11.08 -13.24 -5.24
CA THR A 226 11.49 -14.36 -6.09
C THR A 226 12.06 -13.83 -7.38
N VAL A 227 13.24 -14.31 -7.76
CA VAL A 227 13.89 -13.94 -9.02
C VAL A 227 13.32 -14.80 -10.14
N HIS A 228 12.63 -14.16 -11.08
CA HIS A 228 12.05 -14.78 -12.27
C HIS A 228 12.69 -14.24 -13.56
N LYS A 229 12.49 -14.95 -14.66
CA LYS A 229 12.89 -14.48 -16.00
C LYS A 229 12.28 -13.12 -16.41
N PHE A 230 11.20 -12.70 -15.75
CA PHE A 230 10.51 -11.43 -16.01
C PHE A 230 10.90 -10.30 -15.05
N GLY A 231 11.73 -10.56 -14.06
CA GLY A 231 12.11 -9.63 -13.01
C GLY A 231 12.02 -10.23 -11.62
N TYR A 232 12.09 -9.39 -10.62
CA TYR A 232 11.89 -9.75 -9.23
C TYR A 232 10.38 -9.73 -8.93
N GLU A 233 9.82 -10.89 -8.58
CA GLU A 233 8.43 -10.98 -8.15
C GLU A 233 8.34 -10.78 -6.64
N PHE A 234 7.58 -9.78 -6.22
CA PHE A 234 7.27 -9.55 -4.83
C PHE A 234 5.77 -9.30 -4.66
N ARG A 235 5.12 -10.12 -3.84
CA ARG A 235 3.67 -10.08 -3.59
C ARG A 235 2.81 -10.07 -4.88
N GLY A 236 3.31 -10.70 -5.95
CA GLY A 236 2.61 -10.81 -7.24
C GLY A 236 2.80 -9.62 -8.18
N LEU A 237 3.63 -8.66 -7.83
CA LEU A 237 4.10 -7.57 -8.70
C LEU A 237 5.52 -7.85 -9.17
N TYR A 238 5.85 -7.40 -10.39
CA TYR A 238 7.16 -7.60 -11.00
C TYR A 238 7.94 -6.30 -11.05
N TYR A 239 9.20 -6.37 -10.61
CA TYR A 239 10.12 -5.24 -10.48
C TYR A 239 11.41 -5.46 -11.26
N LYS A 240 12.03 -4.37 -11.69
CA LYS A 240 13.35 -4.36 -12.34
C LYS A 240 14.19 -3.18 -11.84
N PRO A 241 15.52 -3.29 -11.81
CA PRO A 241 16.39 -2.14 -11.57
C PRO A 241 16.29 -1.16 -12.74
N LYS A 242 16.48 0.11 -12.43
CA LYS A 242 16.58 1.15 -13.45
C LYS A 242 17.96 1.06 -14.12
N GLY A 243 18.03 0.50 -15.33
CA GLY A 243 19.26 0.34 -16.09
C GLY A 243 19.61 -1.11 -16.47
N ALA A 244 20.57 -1.27 -17.37
CA ALA A 244 20.91 -2.56 -18.00
C ALA A 244 21.75 -3.53 -17.13
N GLY A 245 22.21 -3.09 -15.95
CA GLY A 245 23.27 -3.78 -15.20
C GLY A 245 22.98 -5.17 -14.62
N GLN A 246 21.70 -5.57 -14.50
CA GLN A 246 21.30 -6.83 -13.85
C GLN A 246 20.61 -7.86 -14.75
N MET A 247 20.69 -7.72 -16.07
CA MET A 247 20.08 -8.70 -16.99
C MET A 247 20.62 -10.11 -16.80
N LYS A 248 21.91 -10.25 -16.44
CA LYS A 248 22.55 -11.56 -16.20
C LYS A 248 21.90 -12.37 -15.07
N VAL A 249 21.30 -11.71 -14.07
CA VAL A 249 20.61 -12.40 -12.97
C VAL A 249 19.32 -13.07 -13.46
N PHE A 250 18.60 -12.44 -14.37
CA PHE A 250 17.39 -12.99 -14.97
C PHE A 250 17.66 -14.12 -15.95
N ASP A 251 18.81 -14.08 -16.64
CA ASP A 251 19.22 -15.16 -17.53
C ASP A 251 19.64 -16.41 -16.73
N ARG A 252 20.31 -16.24 -15.58
CA ARG A 252 20.58 -17.34 -14.64
C ARG A 252 19.28 -17.95 -14.09
N ALA A 253 18.30 -17.12 -13.73
CA ALA A 253 17.02 -17.62 -13.26
C ALA A 253 16.25 -18.44 -14.33
N ARG A 254 16.59 -18.28 -15.62
CA ARG A 254 16.06 -19.13 -16.70
C ARG A 254 16.73 -20.51 -16.75
N GLN A 255 18.02 -20.60 -16.38
CA GLN A 255 18.84 -21.80 -16.48
C GLN A 255 18.81 -22.62 -15.19
N ASP A 256 18.98 -21.93 -14.05
CA ASP A 256 19.21 -22.57 -12.73
C ASP A 256 17.94 -22.65 -11.87
N GLY A 257 16.82 -22.09 -12.36
CA GLY A 257 15.56 -22.02 -11.61
C GLY A 257 15.43 -20.75 -10.78
N VAL A 258 14.36 -20.68 -9.97
CA VAL A 258 14.02 -19.50 -9.19
C VAL A 258 14.82 -19.44 -7.89
N SER A 259 15.37 -18.28 -7.56
CA SER A 259 16.01 -17.99 -6.28
C SER A 259 15.24 -16.93 -5.50
N LYS A 260 15.45 -16.87 -4.18
CA LYS A 260 14.86 -15.86 -3.31
C LYS A 260 15.93 -14.86 -2.87
N VAL A 261 15.53 -13.60 -2.81
CA VAL A 261 16.38 -12.48 -2.38
C VAL A 261 15.63 -11.62 -1.38
N ASP A 262 16.35 -10.99 -0.46
CA ASP A 262 15.76 -10.08 0.50
C ASP A 262 15.56 -8.69 -0.12
N VAL A 263 14.37 -8.14 0.12
CA VAL A 263 13.99 -6.80 -0.34
C VAL A 263 13.34 -6.03 0.80
N SER A 264 13.63 -4.74 0.87
CA SER A 264 12.83 -3.82 1.67
C SER A 264 11.69 -3.25 0.84
N TYR A 265 10.56 -2.96 1.46
CA TYR A 265 9.39 -2.43 0.78
C TYR A 265 8.60 -1.48 1.67
N ASP A 266 7.91 -0.52 1.07
CA ASP A 266 6.99 0.37 1.76
C ASP A 266 5.58 -0.19 1.64
N LEU A 267 4.90 -0.45 2.78
CA LEU A 267 3.53 -0.98 2.78
C LEU A 267 2.52 -0.06 2.10
N LEU A 268 2.78 1.25 2.14
CA LEU A 268 1.88 2.27 1.58
C LEU A 268 2.12 2.52 0.09
N TRP A 269 3.20 1.96 -0.50
CA TRP A 269 3.59 2.31 -1.86
C TRP A 269 4.18 1.14 -2.65
N THR A 270 3.45 0.67 -3.63
CA THR A 270 3.86 -0.45 -4.49
C THR A 270 4.88 -0.06 -5.58
N SER A 271 5.09 1.23 -5.87
CA SER A 271 5.85 1.67 -7.05
C SER A 271 7.31 1.27 -7.06
N ARG A 272 7.90 1.02 -5.89
CA ARG A 272 9.33 0.64 -5.75
C ARG A 272 9.55 -0.27 -4.55
N ILE A 273 10.58 -1.10 -4.67
CA ILE A 273 11.15 -1.89 -3.58
C ILE A 273 12.67 -1.77 -3.64
N TRP A 274 13.37 -2.16 -2.59
CA TRP A 274 14.82 -2.05 -2.49
C TRP A 274 15.43 -3.44 -2.33
N LEU A 275 16.23 -3.86 -3.29
CA LEU A 275 16.99 -5.09 -3.22
C LEU A 275 18.21 -4.89 -2.32
N HIS A 276 18.39 -5.75 -1.33
CA HIS A 276 19.55 -5.71 -0.46
C HIS A 276 20.80 -6.19 -1.19
N ASP A 277 21.92 -5.52 -0.95
CA ASP A 277 23.21 -6.07 -1.31
C ASP A 277 23.62 -7.15 -0.29
N THR A 278 24.11 -8.28 -0.78
CA THR A 278 24.51 -9.40 0.08
C THR A 278 25.81 -9.15 0.84
N THR A 279 26.57 -8.12 0.44
CA THR A 279 27.88 -7.81 0.99
C THR A 279 27.88 -6.59 1.92
N ASP A 280 26.90 -5.71 1.80
CA ASP A 280 26.83 -4.46 2.56
C ASP A 280 25.36 -4.08 2.80
N ALA A 281 24.88 -4.22 4.04
CA ALA A 281 23.50 -3.93 4.42
C ALA A 281 23.11 -2.45 4.20
N ALA A 282 24.07 -1.53 4.15
CA ALA A 282 23.81 -0.12 3.86
C ALA A 282 23.59 0.13 2.36
N LYS A 283 24.02 -0.79 1.49
CA LYS A 283 23.83 -0.69 0.05
C LYS A 283 22.57 -1.40 -0.42
N HIS A 284 21.88 -0.75 -1.31
CA HIS A 284 20.67 -1.29 -1.90
C HIS A 284 20.50 -0.83 -3.34
N VAL A 285 19.77 -1.62 -4.11
CA VAL A 285 19.40 -1.30 -5.50
C VAL A 285 17.91 -1.03 -5.54
N VAL A 286 17.52 0.17 -6.00
CA VAL A 286 16.11 0.50 -6.18
C VAL A 286 15.52 -0.26 -7.36
N LEU A 287 14.49 -1.03 -7.12
CA LEU A 287 13.72 -1.74 -8.13
C LEU A 287 12.40 -1.00 -8.36
N GLN A 288 12.04 -0.80 -9.62
CA GLN A 288 10.79 -0.16 -10.04
C GLN A 288 9.87 -1.18 -10.71
N LEU A 289 8.58 -0.91 -10.70
CA LEU A 289 7.60 -1.75 -11.39
C LEU A 289 7.94 -1.89 -12.88
N THR A 290 7.77 -3.09 -13.38
CA THR A 290 7.85 -3.37 -14.82
C THR A 290 6.57 -2.94 -15.52
N ASP A 291 6.60 -2.80 -16.86
CA ASP A 291 5.42 -2.48 -17.68
C ASP A 291 4.24 -3.43 -17.40
N ARG A 292 4.53 -4.67 -17.05
CA ARG A 292 3.51 -5.67 -16.66
C ARG A 292 2.75 -5.29 -15.38
N SER A 293 3.36 -4.56 -14.49
CA SER A 293 2.82 -4.22 -13.17
C SER A 293 2.61 -2.72 -12.96
N ILE A 294 2.96 -1.88 -13.94
CA ILE A 294 2.94 -0.41 -13.82
C ILE A 294 1.53 0.14 -13.55
N ALA A 295 0.49 -0.55 -14.00
CA ALA A 295 -0.90 -0.17 -13.74
C ALA A 295 -1.26 -0.14 -12.24
N HIS A 296 -0.45 -0.77 -11.40
CA HIS A 296 -0.63 -0.82 -9.95
C HIS A 296 0.35 0.09 -9.20
N ALA A 297 0.93 1.08 -9.88
CA ALA A 297 1.80 2.06 -9.26
C ALA A 297 0.99 3.01 -8.36
N GLY A 298 1.59 3.40 -7.22
CA GLY A 298 1.03 4.45 -6.35
C GLY A 298 -0.10 4.00 -5.42
N ILE A 299 -0.43 2.71 -5.38
CA ILE A 299 -1.38 2.15 -4.41
C ILE A 299 -0.64 1.48 -3.24
N SER A 300 -1.33 1.23 -2.14
CA SER A 300 -0.76 0.47 -1.03
C SER A 300 -0.71 -1.04 -1.35
N PHE A 301 0.16 -1.78 -0.64
CA PHE A 301 0.15 -3.24 -0.74
C PHE A 301 -1.12 -3.86 -0.16
N GLU A 302 -1.84 -3.16 0.71
CA GLU A 302 -3.14 -3.60 1.23
C GLU A 302 -4.23 -3.49 0.15
N ASP A 303 -4.30 -2.34 -0.53
CA ASP A 303 -5.22 -2.15 -1.66
C ASP A 303 -4.92 -3.14 -2.79
N TRP A 304 -3.65 -3.36 -3.09
CA TRP A 304 -3.23 -4.39 -4.03
C TRP A 304 -3.69 -5.79 -3.63
N ALA A 305 -3.56 -6.13 -2.35
CA ALA A 305 -4.03 -7.42 -1.84
C ALA A 305 -5.57 -7.54 -1.90
N ALA A 306 -6.30 -6.43 -1.71
CA ALA A 306 -7.75 -6.39 -1.90
C ALA A 306 -8.13 -6.63 -3.36
N LEU A 307 -7.54 -5.88 -4.30
CA LEU A 307 -7.75 -6.08 -5.74
C LEU A 307 -7.48 -7.52 -6.18
N ARG A 308 -6.39 -8.12 -5.70
CA ARG A 308 -6.09 -9.53 -6.00
C ARG A 308 -7.10 -10.51 -5.41
N ARG A 309 -7.72 -10.20 -4.29
CA ARG A 309 -8.80 -11.03 -3.72
C ARG A 309 -10.02 -10.98 -4.61
N ASP A 310 -10.40 -9.79 -5.05
CA ASP A 310 -11.55 -9.58 -5.93
C ASP A 310 -11.33 -10.28 -7.29
N ASP A 311 -10.15 -10.15 -7.89
CA ASP A 311 -9.78 -10.86 -9.12
C ASP A 311 -9.82 -12.38 -8.96
N ARG A 312 -9.46 -12.92 -7.79
CA ARG A 312 -9.55 -14.36 -7.53
C ARG A 312 -11.00 -14.82 -7.45
N VAL A 313 -11.86 -14.06 -6.80
CA VAL A 313 -13.30 -14.37 -6.70
C VAL A 313 -13.92 -14.32 -8.09
N ASP A 314 -13.65 -13.27 -8.88
CA ASP A 314 -14.13 -13.15 -10.25
C ASP A 314 -13.59 -14.28 -11.15
N THR A 315 -12.31 -14.63 -11.02
CA THR A 315 -11.72 -15.75 -11.75
C THR A 315 -12.35 -17.10 -11.36
N ALA A 316 -12.70 -17.30 -10.10
CA ALA A 316 -13.38 -18.51 -9.64
C ALA A 316 -14.79 -18.61 -10.25
N SER A 317 -15.56 -17.52 -10.20
CA SER A 317 -16.90 -17.45 -10.80
C SER A 317 -16.87 -17.67 -12.33
N ARG A 318 -15.88 -17.09 -13.02
CA ARG A 318 -15.65 -17.31 -14.46
C ARG A 318 -15.27 -18.76 -14.77
N ARG A 319 -14.49 -19.43 -13.89
CA ARG A 319 -14.20 -20.87 -14.04
C ARG A 319 -15.44 -21.70 -13.90
N GLU A 320 -16.29 -21.43 -12.91
CA GLU A 320 -17.56 -22.13 -12.73
C GLU A 320 -18.49 -21.93 -13.93
N ALA A 321 -18.64 -20.70 -14.41
CA ALA A 321 -19.42 -20.40 -15.61
C ALA A 321 -18.87 -21.13 -16.83
N ARG A 322 -17.54 -21.19 -16.99
CA ARG A 322 -16.87 -21.92 -18.07
C ARG A 322 -17.13 -23.43 -17.96
N HIS A 323 -17.03 -24.01 -16.75
CA HIS A 323 -17.33 -25.41 -16.52
C HIS A 323 -18.78 -25.74 -16.83
N ALA A 324 -19.72 -24.90 -16.38
CA ALA A 324 -21.13 -25.06 -16.71
C ALA A 324 -21.38 -24.98 -18.23
N GLY A 325 -20.77 -24.01 -18.90
CA GLY A 325 -20.82 -23.88 -20.37
C GLY A 325 -20.22 -25.08 -21.09
N LEU A 326 -19.06 -25.57 -20.62
CA LEU A 326 -18.43 -26.78 -21.19
C LEU A 326 -19.31 -28.00 -21.02
N LYS A 327 -19.89 -28.21 -19.82
CA LYS A 327 -20.79 -29.31 -19.54
C LYS A 327 -22.03 -29.24 -20.45
N LYS A 328 -22.63 -28.05 -20.59
CA LYS A 328 -23.77 -27.81 -21.48
C LYS A 328 -23.45 -28.14 -22.95
N ALA A 329 -22.20 -27.94 -23.38
CA ALA A 329 -21.76 -28.31 -24.72
C ALA A 329 -21.44 -29.82 -24.87
N THR A 330 -20.80 -30.44 -23.87
CA THR A 330 -20.29 -31.79 -23.94
C THR A 330 -21.36 -32.84 -23.67
N ASP A 331 -22.37 -32.57 -22.83
CA ASP A 331 -23.42 -33.53 -22.51
C ASP A 331 -24.25 -33.92 -23.76
N PRO A 332 -24.69 -33.01 -24.63
CA PRO A 332 -25.33 -33.38 -25.90
C PRO A 332 -24.39 -34.18 -26.84
N MET A 333 -23.09 -33.81 -26.88
CA MET A 333 -22.11 -34.53 -27.67
C MET A 333 -21.95 -35.98 -27.20
N ARG A 334 -21.94 -36.21 -25.88
CA ARG A 334 -21.91 -37.56 -25.29
C ARG A 334 -23.18 -38.33 -25.61
N ALA A 335 -24.35 -37.69 -25.47
CA ALA A 335 -25.60 -38.29 -25.80
C ALA A 335 -25.66 -38.78 -27.29
N ILE A 336 -25.18 -37.95 -28.22
CA ILE A 336 -25.07 -38.26 -29.63
C ILE A 336 -24.11 -39.46 -29.83
N ASN A 337 -22.95 -39.44 -29.17
CA ASN A 337 -21.98 -40.53 -29.28
C ASN A 337 -22.50 -41.84 -28.71
N ASP A 338 -23.21 -41.78 -27.57
CA ASP A 338 -23.80 -42.96 -26.93
C ASP A 338 -24.97 -43.51 -27.76
N ALA A 339 -25.78 -42.66 -28.39
CA ALA A 339 -26.79 -43.08 -29.36
C ALA A 339 -26.14 -43.79 -30.57
N ALA A 340 -25.13 -43.20 -31.17
CA ALA A 340 -24.39 -43.79 -32.29
C ALA A 340 -23.70 -45.11 -31.90
N ARG A 341 -23.24 -45.27 -30.64
CA ARG A 341 -22.70 -46.55 -30.16
C ARG A 341 -23.77 -47.67 -30.12
N LYS A 342 -24.99 -47.33 -29.70
CA LYS A 342 -26.10 -48.30 -29.65
C LYS A 342 -26.58 -48.74 -31.04
N GLU A 343 -26.48 -47.84 -32.00
CA GLU A 343 -26.83 -48.12 -33.41
C GLU A 343 -25.72 -48.88 -34.15
N ARG A 344 -24.51 -48.92 -33.60
CA ARG A 344 -23.40 -49.65 -34.19
C ARG A 344 -23.64 -51.14 -34.02
N PRO A 345 -23.62 -51.96 -35.10
CA PRO A 345 -23.64 -53.40 -35.01
C PRO A 345 -22.48 -53.90 -34.15
N GLU A 346 -22.63 -55.05 -33.48
CA GLU A 346 -21.56 -55.65 -32.65
C GLU A 346 -20.22 -55.69 -33.40
N PRO A 347 -19.08 -55.52 -32.69
CA PRO A 347 -17.78 -55.52 -33.32
C PRO A 347 -17.60 -56.84 -34.09
N LEU A 348 -17.28 -56.73 -35.38
CA LEU A 348 -17.01 -57.84 -36.28
C LEU A 348 -16.05 -58.82 -35.58
N SER A 349 -16.41 -60.09 -35.51
CA SER A 349 -15.57 -61.16 -35.02
C SER A 349 -14.26 -61.22 -35.83
N ALA A 350 -13.17 -61.66 -35.20
CA ALA A 350 -11.88 -61.79 -35.87
C ALA A 350 -12.01 -62.62 -37.15
N GLY A 351 -11.87 -62.04 -38.32
CA GLY A 351 -12.04 -62.61 -39.64
C GLY A 351 -13.08 -61.98 -40.55
N GLN A 352 -13.96 -61.12 -40.01
CA GLN A 352 -14.88 -60.33 -40.85
C GLN A 352 -14.20 -59.08 -41.35
N SER A 353 -14.14 -58.89 -42.65
CA SER A 353 -13.56 -57.67 -43.28
C SER A 353 -14.45 -56.47 -43.00
N GLN A 354 -13.90 -55.40 -42.43
CA GLN A 354 -14.50 -54.08 -42.58
C GLN A 354 -14.58 -53.75 -44.06
N GLY A 355 -15.66 -53.09 -44.48
CA GLY A 355 -15.82 -52.69 -45.88
C GLY A 355 -14.53 -52.11 -46.47
N THR A 356 -14.29 -52.35 -47.74
CA THR A 356 -13.06 -51.95 -48.43
C THR A 356 -12.92 -50.41 -48.45
N LYS A 357 -11.72 -49.87 -48.72
CA LYS A 357 -11.53 -48.42 -48.95
C LYS A 357 -12.40 -47.91 -50.07
N ALA A 358 -12.69 -48.73 -51.08
CA ALA A 358 -13.59 -48.43 -52.18
C ALA A 358 -15.04 -48.20 -51.69
N ASP A 359 -15.55 -49.08 -50.82
CA ASP A 359 -16.92 -48.94 -50.26
C ASP A 359 -17.06 -47.66 -49.45
N GLY A 360 -16.00 -47.29 -48.71
CA GLY A 360 -15.95 -46.03 -47.97
C GLY A 360 -15.94 -44.78 -48.89
N HIS A 361 -15.31 -44.88 -50.04
CA HIS A 361 -15.29 -43.79 -51.01
C HIS A 361 -16.68 -43.59 -51.69
N ASP A 362 -17.32 -44.70 -52.07
CA ASP A 362 -18.64 -44.66 -52.65
C ASP A 362 -19.73 -44.21 -51.66
N ALA A 363 -19.65 -44.59 -50.43
CA ALA A 363 -20.52 -44.13 -49.35
C ALA A 363 -20.37 -42.60 -49.18
N ARG A 364 -19.11 -42.12 -49.10
CA ARG A 364 -18.80 -40.65 -49.00
C ARG A 364 -19.38 -39.89 -50.20
N SER A 365 -19.23 -40.41 -51.40
CA SER A 365 -19.73 -39.75 -52.60
C SER A 365 -21.25 -39.61 -52.60
N ARG A 366 -21.97 -40.67 -52.13
CA ARG A 366 -23.44 -40.64 -52.00
C ARG A 366 -23.89 -39.68 -50.91
N GLU A 367 -23.26 -39.68 -49.76
CA GLU A 367 -23.56 -38.76 -48.66
C GLU A 367 -23.28 -37.31 -49.05
N ARG A 368 -22.17 -37.02 -49.76
CA ARG A 368 -21.85 -35.73 -50.31
C ARG A 368 -22.93 -35.22 -51.27
N ALA A 369 -23.33 -36.09 -52.24
CA ALA A 369 -24.40 -35.75 -53.18
C ALA A 369 -25.74 -35.48 -52.48
N GLY A 370 -26.04 -36.21 -51.40
CA GLY A 370 -27.23 -36.02 -50.57
C GLY A 370 -27.19 -34.63 -49.87
N ARG A 371 -26.04 -34.28 -49.24
CA ARG A 371 -25.87 -32.98 -48.60
C ARG A 371 -25.88 -31.82 -49.59
N GLU A 372 -25.23 -31.95 -50.75
CA GLU A 372 -25.24 -30.92 -51.79
C GLU A 372 -26.67 -30.66 -52.31
N ARG A 373 -27.53 -31.65 -52.35
CA ARG A 373 -28.96 -31.49 -52.68
C ARG A 373 -29.72 -30.71 -51.60
N SER A 374 -29.42 -30.92 -50.33
CA SER A 374 -30.09 -30.23 -49.23
C SER A 374 -29.68 -28.76 -49.10
N TYR A 375 -28.52 -28.37 -49.63
CA TYR A 375 -28.05 -26.97 -49.67
C TYR A 375 -28.40 -26.20 -50.94
N ARG A 376 -28.96 -26.89 -51.96
CA ARG A 376 -29.44 -26.15 -53.14
C ARG A 376 -30.76 -25.46 -52.78
N PRO A 377 -30.89 -24.12 -53.02
CA PRO A 377 -32.18 -23.50 -52.88
C PRO A 377 -33.18 -24.17 -53.80
N ALA A 378 -34.42 -24.34 -53.34
CA ALA A 378 -35.49 -24.84 -54.19
C ALA A 378 -35.57 -24.05 -55.46
N LYS A 379 -35.78 -24.72 -56.61
CA LYS A 379 -35.76 -24.08 -57.94
C LYS A 379 -36.75 -22.91 -58.14
N ASP A 380 -37.62 -22.71 -57.16
CA ASP A 380 -38.71 -21.71 -57.21
C ASP A 380 -38.46 -20.51 -56.27
N VAL A 381 -37.25 -20.33 -55.69
CA VAL A 381 -36.92 -19.05 -55.04
C VAL A 381 -36.56 -18.05 -56.12
N ALA A 382 -37.47 -17.11 -56.37
CA ALA A 382 -37.20 -15.99 -57.23
C ALA A 382 -35.90 -15.28 -56.85
N PRO A 383 -35.08 -14.82 -57.79
CA PRO A 383 -33.85 -14.13 -57.46
C PRO A 383 -34.17 -12.89 -56.64
N LEU A 384 -33.49 -12.73 -55.49
CA LEU A 384 -33.50 -11.49 -54.70
C LEU A 384 -32.89 -10.37 -55.55
N THR A 385 -33.69 -9.81 -56.46
CA THR A 385 -33.36 -8.57 -57.09
C THR A 385 -34.17 -7.47 -56.42
N GLU A 386 -33.69 -7.05 -55.31
CA GLU A 386 -33.88 -5.67 -54.87
C GLU A 386 -32.72 -5.36 -53.91
N ALA A 387 -31.77 -4.60 -54.49
CA ALA A 387 -30.75 -3.94 -53.71
C ALA A 387 -31.47 -2.98 -52.76
N VAL A 388 -31.39 -3.27 -51.45
CA VAL A 388 -31.77 -2.30 -50.45
C VAL A 388 -30.83 -1.13 -50.61
N ALA A 389 -31.36 -0.02 -51.15
CA ALA A 389 -30.64 1.24 -51.22
C ALA A 389 -30.25 1.66 -49.81
N GLU A 390 -28.96 1.79 -49.55
CA GLU A 390 -28.46 2.39 -48.32
C GLU A 390 -29.10 3.79 -48.15
N PRO A 391 -29.63 4.09 -46.94
CA PRO A 391 -30.10 5.45 -46.70
C PRO A 391 -28.90 6.39 -46.71
N ALA A 392 -29.00 7.40 -47.62
CA ALA A 392 -28.01 8.44 -47.79
C ALA A 392 -27.62 9.07 -46.45
N ARG A 393 -26.35 8.99 -46.08
CA ARG A 393 -25.75 9.71 -44.93
C ARG A 393 -25.95 11.21 -45.18
N LYS A 394 -26.72 11.87 -44.31
CA LYS A 394 -26.77 13.33 -44.25
C LYS A 394 -25.38 13.86 -43.92
N PRO A 395 -24.87 14.88 -44.60
CA PRO A 395 -23.60 15.48 -44.28
C PRO A 395 -23.68 16.17 -42.90
N ALA A 396 -22.68 15.91 -42.06
CA ALA A 396 -22.50 16.58 -40.79
C ALA A 396 -22.29 18.07 -41.02
N THR A 397 -23.18 18.89 -40.49
CA THR A 397 -23.02 20.35 -40.44
C THR A 397 -21.98 20.66 -39.37
N THR A 398 -20.83 21.12 -39.80
CA THR A 398 -19.82 21.79 -38.97
C THR A 398 -20.38 23.11 -38.44
N PRO A 399 -20.25 23.43 -37.17
CA PRO A 399 -20.51 24.78 -36.67
C PRO A 399 -19.42 25.72 -37.19
N ARG A 400 -19.85 26.80 -37.84
CA ARG A 400 -19.00 27.93 -38.20
C ARG A 400 -18.51 28.60 -36.89
N GLU A 401 -17.22 28.72 -36.74
CA GLU A 401 -16.59 29.70 -35.84
C GLU A 401 -16.83 31.10 -36.41
N ASP A 402 -17.64 31.88 -35.72
CA ASP A 402 -17.67 33.33 -35.90
C ASP A 402 -16.43 33.92 -35.27
N ARG A 403 -15.49 34.34 -36.10
CA ARG A 403 -14.47 35.32 -35.77
C ARG A 403 -15.11 36.69 -35.83
N ASP A 404 -15.38 37.30 -34.72
CA ASP A 404 -15.46 38.74 -34.67
C ASP A 404 -14.22 39.30 -33.95
N THR A 405 -13.43 39.93 -34.80
CA THR A 405 -12.46 40.92 -34.46
C THR A 405 -13.22 42.17 -34.03
N ASP A 406 -12.97 42.65 -32.85
CA ASP A 406 -13.01 44.12 -32.68
C ASP A 406 -11.90 44.60 -31.71
N PHE A 407 -11.28 45.55 -32.26
CA PHE A 407 -10.19 46.38 -31.81
C PHE A 407 -10.68 47.42 -30.78
N MET A 408 -9.77 47.84 -29.94
CA MET A 408 -9.59 49.16 -29.35
C MET A 408 -10.08 49.44 -27.92
N ASN A 409 -9.10 49.83 -27.16
CA ASN A 409 -9.02 50.95 -26.21
C ASN A 409 -9.62 50.78 -24.77
N GLY A 410 -8.66 50.95 -23.82
CA GLY A 410 -8.92 51.27 -22.45
C GLY A 410 -7.80 50.81 -21.52
#